data_8d4a7c8d77c6ac7606eaf03a4e36dc57
#
_entry.id   8d4a7c8d77c6ac7606eaf03a4e36dc57
#
_cell.length_a   1.000
_cell.length_b   1.000
_cell.length_c   1.000
_cell.angle_alpha   90.00
_cell.angle_beta   90.00
_cell.angle_gamma   90.00
#
_symmetry.space_group_name_H-M   'P 1'
#
loop_
_entity.id
_entity.type
_entity.pdbx_description
1 polymer ?
#
loop_
_entity_poly.entity_id
_entity_poly.type
_entity_poly.pdbx_seq_one_letter_code
_entity_poly.pdbx_strand_id
1 'polypeptide(L)'
;MSANTVPPAIQTRNLFKSFDQVIANDNVSFDVRRGEILALLGENGSGKTTLMNMLSGIYFPDSGVIEVNGSKVSIRSPRDAFDLGIGMVHQHFKLVDVFTAAENIVLGLSGKAVLDRKAYSEEILEISERYGFSLDPEKKIYNMSVSEKQTVEIIKVLYRGADILILDEPTAVLTPQETERLFVTLRNMRESGKAIIIITHKLHEVLSVSDRVHVLRKSKSVGTVNTAQTNQQELTEMMVGRSISLKIDRPVIENKEDRLQVSGLNCLTEDGVKALKDVNFTLQSGEILGIAGVAGSGQKELCEALAGLCPVSAGTVMYSPGEKEVTNIVGKSPKAIRDMGITLAFVPEDRLGMGLVAGMGMTENVMLRH
;
A
#
# COMPACT_ATOMS: atom_id res chain seq x y z
N MET A 1 9.86 31.11 32.91
CA MET A 1 10.69 29.88 32.84
C MET A 1 10.22 29.10 31.60
N SER A 2 10.94 29.20 30.48
CA SER A 2 10.62 28.43 29.28
C SER A 2 10.90 26.96 29.58
N ALA A 3 9.88 26.14 29.58
CA ALA A 3 10.03 24.70 29.60
C ALA A 3 11.01 24.32 28.49
N ASN A 4 12.07 23.63 28.82
CA ASN A 4 13.04 23.07 27.88
C ASN A 4 12.31 21.95 27.11
N THR A 5 11.49 22.33 26.14
CA THR A 5 10.78 21.36 25.27
C THR A 5 11.82 20.78 24.32
N VAL A 6 12.06 19.49 24.43
CA VAL A 6 12.91 18.75 23.47
C VAL A 6 12.39 19.02 22.07
N PRO A 7 13.25 19.47 21.13
CA PRO A 7 12.81 19.77 19.77
C PRO A 7 12.25 18.51 19.08
N PRO A 8 11.27 18.66 18.19
CA PRO A 8 10.77 17.54 17.37
C PRO A 8 11.91 16.85 16.60
N ALA A 9 11.77 15.55 16.37
CA ALA A 9 12.71 14.81 15.53
C ALA A 9 12.73 15.38 14.11
N ILE A 10 11.55 15.72 13.59
CA ILE A 10 11.41 16.44 12.32
C ILE A 10 10.24 17.41 12.41
N GLN A 11 10.41 18.61 11.83
CA GLN A 11 9.36 19.62 11.70
C GLN A 11 9.39 20.23 10.32
N THR A 12 8.22 20.44 9.74
CA THR A 12 8.06 21.17 8.48
C THR A 12 7.31 22.47 8.75
N ARG A 13 7.67 23.54 8.04
CA ARG A 13 6.99 24.82 8.10
C ARG A 13 6.71 25.36 6.71
N ASN A 14 5.44 25.48 6.38
CA ASN A 14 4.94 26.05 5.12
C ASN A 14 5.59 25.43 3.89
N LEU A 15 5.77 24.09 3.88
CA LEU A 15 6.33 23.40 2.73
C LEU A 15 5.40 23.55 1.53
N PHE A 16 5.99 23.99 0.43
CA PHE A 16 5.29 24.15 -0.85
C PHE A 16 6.02 23.35 -1.94
N LYS A 17 5.24 22.66 -2.76
CA LYS A 17 5.73 21.96 -3.95
C LYS A 17 4.69 21.96 -5.04
N SER A 18 5.11 22.36 -6.25
CA SER A 18 4.32 22.29 -7.47
C SER A 18 5.05 21.50 -8.56
N PHE A 19 4.28 20.95 -9.47
CA PHE A 19 4.75 20.35 -10.72
C PHE A 19 3.93 20.98 -11.85
N ASP A 20 4.55 21.83 -12.62
CA ASP A 20 3.88 22.66 -13.63
C ASP A 20 2.66 23.40 -13.03
N GLN A 21 1.45 23.04 -13.44
CA GLN A 21 0.20 23.65 -12.96
C GLN A 21 -0.42 22.93 -11.75
N VAL A 22 0.17 21.81 -11.32
CA VAL A 22 -0.38 21.00 -10.22
C VAL A 22 0.34 21.32 -8.91
N ILE A 23 -0.39 21.90 -7.95
CA ILE A 23 0.11 22.12 -6.60
C ILE A 23 -0.04 20.80 -5.83
N ALA A 24 1.10 20.16 -5.51
CA ALA A 24 1.12 18.90 -4.77
C ALA A 24 1.12 19.11 -3.25
N ASN A 25 1.76 20.16 -2.75
CA ASN A 25 1.73 20.57 -1.35
C ASN A 25 1.65 22.10 -1.27
N ASP A 26 0.71 22.62 -0.47
CA ASP A 26 0.46 24.03 -0.29
C ASP A 26 0.54 24.42 1.18
N ASN A 27 1.66 25.02 1.57
CA ASN A 27 1.95 25.50 2.92
C ASN A 27 1.77 24.41 4.01
N VAL A 28 2.28 23.20 3.74
CA VAL A 28 2.16 22.06 4.67
C VAL A 28 3.10 22.21 5.84
N SER A 29 2.53 22.18 7.05
CA SER A 29 3.27 22.28 8.32
C SER A 29 2.84 21.20 9.29
N PHE A 30 3.79 20.41 9.80
CA PHE A 30 3.57 19.40 10.85
C PHE A 30 4.88 19.10 11.56
N ASP A 31 4.78 18.38 12.67
CA ASP A 31 5.92 17.93 13.46
C ASP A 31 5.77 16.46 13.85
N VAL A 32 6.91 15.78 14.05
CA VAL A 32 6.98 14.42 14.60
C VAL A 32 7.97 14.43 15.75
N ARG A 33 7.57 13.89 16.89
CA ARG A 33 8.38 13.85 18.09
C ARG A 33 9.24 12.58 18.13
N ARG A 34 10.28 12.59 18.95
CA ARG A 34 11.01 11.36 19.27
C ARG A 34 10.12 10.42 20.10
N GLY A 35 10.17 9.12 19.81
CA GLY A 35 9.31 8.14 20.46
C GLY A 35 7.82 8.30 20.13
N GLU A 36 7.51 8.72 18.89
CA GLU A 36 6.15 8.92 18.42
C GLU A 36 5.91 8.19 17.09
N ILE A 37 4.72 7.65 16.92
CA ILE A 37 4.19 7.18 15.64
C ILE A 37 3.15 8.19 15.18
N LEU A 38 3.48 8.97 14.14
CA LEU A 38 2.56 9.88 13.47
C LEU A 38 1.98 9.20 12.24
N ALA A 39 0.64 9.09 12.17
CA ALA A 39 -0.02 8.68 10.94
C ALA A 39 -0.27 9.89 10.03
N LEU A 40 0.08 9.77 8.75
CA LEU A 40 -0.23 10.74 7.72
C LEU A 40 -1.40 10.24 6.88
N LEU A 41 -2.56 10.86 7.05
CA LEU A 41 -3.80 10.52 6.37
C LEU A 41 -4.14 11.51 5.25
N GLY A 42 -4.95 11.05 4.30
CA GLY A 42 -5.53 11.86 3.23
C GLY A 42 -5.97 10.99 2.05
N GLU A 43 -6.84 11.53 1.21
CA GLU A 43 -7.27 10.86 -0.03
C GLU A 43 -6.10 10.68 -1.02
N ASN A 44 -6.29 9.83 -2.03
CA ASN A 44 -5.33 9.71 -3.13
C ASN A 44 -5.20 11.07 -3.84
N GLY A 45 -3.96 11.47 -4.13
CA GLY A 45 -3.68 12.79 -4.71
C GLY A 45 -3.66 13.95 -3.70
N SER A 46 -3.78 13.71 -2.39
CA SER A 46 -3.69 14.78 -1.37
C SER A 46 -2.27 15.28 -1.08
N GLY A 47 -1.24 14.73 -1.75
CA GLY A 47 0.15 15.19 -1.63
C GLY A 47 1.01 14.40 -0.63
N LYS A 48 0.52 13.30 -0.02
CA LYS A 48 1.27 12.51 0.98
C LYS A 48 2.62 12.01 0.45
N THR A 49 2.61 11.31 -0.67
CA THR A 49 3.83 10.75 -1.27
C THR A 49 4.80 11.85 -1.70
N THR A 50 4.30 12.97 -2.24
CA THR A 50 5.15 14.13 -2.57
C THR A 50 5.82 14.71 -1.33
N LEU A 51 5.06 14.87 -0.25
CA LEU A 51 5.57 15.37 1.03
C LEU A 51 6.68 14.45 1.57
N MET A 52 6.47 13.14 1.56
CA MET A 52 7.48 12.19 2.03
C MET A 52 8.70 12.14 1.10
N ASN A 53 8.50 12.27 -0.20
CA ASN A 53 9.60 12.37 -1.16
C ASN A 53 10.44 13.65 -0.95
N MET A 54 9.87 14.74 -0.44
CA MET A 54 10.67 15.91 -0.03
C MET A 54 11.50 15.62 1.22
N LEU A 55 10.96 14.89 2.21
CA LEU A 55 11.70 14.52 3.42
C LEU A 55 12.79 13.48 3.16
N SER A 56 12.58 12.60 2.16
CA SER A 56 13.57 11.59 1.76
C SER A 56 14.57 12.07 0.71
N GLY A 57 14.49 13.34 0.28
CA GLY A 57 15.45 13.94 -0.66
C GLY A 57 15.26 13.54 -2.13
N ILE A 58 14.12 12.95 -2.49
CA ILE A 58 13.76 12.65 -3.89
C ILE A 58 13.29 13.93 -4.60
N TYR A 59 12.51 14.75 -3.90
CA TYR A 59 12.11 16.07 -4.39
C TYR A 59 12.65 17.17 -3.49
N PHE A 60 12.97 18.32 -4.09
CA PHE A 60 13.33 19.51 -3.35
C PHE A 60 12.09 20.42 -3.24
N PRO A 61 11.75 20.96 -2.06
CA PRO A 61 10.63 21.88 -1.90
C PRO A 61 10.91 23.19 -2.63
N ASP A 62 9.87 23.77 -3.22
CA ASP A 62 9.98 25.07 -3.91
C ASP A 62 10.05 26.22 -2.89
N SER A 63 9.42 26.05 -1.72
CA SER A 63 9.56 26.96 -0.57
C SER A 63 9.21 26.26 0.74
N GLY A 64 9.43 26.94 1.87
CA GLY A 64 9.23 26.44 3.21
C GLY A 64 10.54 25.97 3.87
N VAL A 65 10.42 25.38 5.04
CA VAL A 65 11.58 24.97 5.87
C VAL A 65 11.36 23.58 6.41
N ILE A 66 12.42 22.75 6.38
CA ILE A 66 12.53 21.48 7.08
C ILE A 66 13.52 21.66 8.22
N GLU A 67 13.14 21.23 9.42
CA GLU A 67 14.00 21.21 10.60
C GLU A 67 14.13 19.77 11.09
N VAL A 68 15.35 19.33 11.37
CA VAL A 68 15.66 18.03 11.96
C VAL A 68 16.36 18.28 13.29
N ASN A 69 15.82 17.72 14.38
CA ASN A 69 16.32 17.94 15.74
C ASN A 69 16.49 19.44 16.10
N GLY A 70 15.56 20.28 15.61
CA GLY A 70 15.55 21.74 15.85
C GLY A 70 16.50 22.53 14.97
N SER A 71 17.26 21.92 14.07
CA SER A 71 18.16 22.59 13.15
C SER A 71 17.56 22.64 11.75
N LYS A 72 17.60 23.81 11.09
CA LYS A 72 17.20 23.94 9.68
C LYS A 72 18.14 23.15 8.80
N VAL A 73 17.57 22.35 7.89
CA VAL A 73 18.32 21.52 6.98
C VAL A 73 17.88 21.71 5.54
N SER A 74 18.77 21.38 4.60
CA SER A 74 18.48 21.35 3.17
C SER A 74 18.71 19.93 2.67
N ILE A 75 17.64 19.23 2.31
CA ILE A 75 17.67 17.83 1.85
C ILE A 75 17.57 17.86 0.33
N ARG A 76 18.67 17.64 -0.38
CA ARG A 76 18.74 17.70 -1.85
C ARG A 76 18.90 16.34 -2.51
N SER A 77 19.23 15.32 -1.70
CA SER A 77 19.42 13.96 -2.17
C SER A 77 19.00 12.95 -1.09
N PRO A 78 18.72 11.70 -1.47
CA PRO A 78 18.49 10.62 -0.49
C PRO A 78 19.68 10.42 0.47
N ARG A 79 20.89 10.74 0.04
CA ARG A 79 22.08 10.67 0.88
C ARG A 79 22.02 11.71 1.99
N ASP A 80 21.64 12.96 1.68
CA ASP A 80 21.47 14.00 2.71
C ASP A 80 20.41 13.59 3.75
N ALA A 81 19.32 12.94 3.31
CA ALA A 81 18.29 12.43 4.22
C ALA A 81 18.87 11.34 5.15
N PHE A 82 19.64 10.40 4.62
CA PHE A 82 20.30 9.38 5.42
C PHE A 82 21.31 9.98 6.41
N ASP A 83 22.12 10.93 5.99
CA ASP A 83 23.11 11.60 6.86
C ASP A 83 22.42 12.37 8.01
N LEU A 84 21.15 12.74 7.85
CA LEU A 84 20.29 13.33 8.88
C LEU A 84 19.50 12.28 9.70
N GLY A 85 19.71 10.99 9.44
CA GLY A 85 19.01 9.90 10.13
C GLY A 85 17.59 9.66 9.64
N ILE A 86 17.21 10.11 8.44
CA ILE A 86 15.90 9.87 7.83
C ILE A 86 15.98 8.66 6.90
N GLY A 87 15.18 7.63 7.17
CA GLY A 87 15.06 6.43 6.33
C GLY A 87 13.63 6.25 5.82
N MET A 88 13.47 5.92 4.53
CA MET A 88 12.17 5.68 3.93
C MET A 88 12.06 4.26 3.39
N VAL A 89 10.98 3.57 3.74
CA VAL A 89 10.55 2.30 3.17
C VAL A 89 9.40 2.59 2.21
N HIS A 90 9.62 2.28 0.94
CA HIS A 90 8.66 2.55 -0.13
C HIS A 90 7.60 1.47 -0.22
N GLN A 91 6.45 1.80 -0.81
CA GLN A 91 5.35 0.86 -1.09
C GLN A 91 5.80 -0.33 -1.97
N HIS A 92 6.72 -0.09 -2.93
CA HIS A 92 7.33 -1.13 -3.74
C HIS A 92 8.76 -1.39 -3.30
N PHE A 93 9.07 -2.65 -3.00
CA PHE A 93 10.38 -3.04 -2.50
C PHE A 93 11.51 -2.71 -3.48
N LYS A 94 12.57 -2.13 -2.94
CA LYS A 94 13.79 -1.78 -3.67
C LYS A 94 14.89 -2.81 -3.38
N LEU A 95 14.57 -4.10 -3.57
CA LEU A 95 15.45 -5.23 -3.30
C LEU A 95 15.91 -5.89 -4.60
N VAL A 96 17.13 -6.44 -4.57
CA VAL A 96 17.69 -7.24 -5.65
C VAL A 96 17.38 -8.71 -5.37
N ASP A 97 16.53 -9.33 -6.18
CA ASP A 97 15.98 -10.66 -5.93
C ASP A 97 17.04 -11.77 -5.82
N VAL A 98 18.12 -11.69 -6.62
CA VAL A 98 19.19 -12.70 -6.63
C VAL A 98 20.16 -12.58 -5.44
N PHE A 99 20.07 -11.52 -4.65
CA PHE A 99 20.90 -11.29 -3.46
C PHE A 99 20.24 -11.88 -2.21
N THR A 100 21.07 -12.10 -1.17
CA THR A 100 20.57 -12.44 0.17
C THR A 100 19.98 -11.19 0.86
N ALA A 101 19.29 -11.39 1.98
CA ALA A 101 18.85 -10.29 2.83
C ALA A 101 20.02 -9.43 3.26
N ALA A 102 21.07 -10.04 3.77
CA ALA A 102 22.25 -9.35 4.24
C ALA A 102 22.96 -8.56 3.11
N GLU A 103 23.11 -9.16 1.93
CA GLU A 103 23.68 -8.48 0.75
C GLU A 103 22.85 -7.24 0.35
N ASN A 104 21.52 -7.32 0.42
CA ASN A 104 20.65 -6.17 0.15
C ASN A 104 20.74 -5.06 1.20
N ILE A 105 20.89 -5.43 2.47
CA ILE A 105 20.97 -4.46 3.59
C ILE A 105 22.26 -3.64 3.47
N VAL A 106 23.39 -4.28 3.19
CA VAL A 106 24.71 -3.62 3.10
C VAL A 106 25.00 -3.01 1.74
N LEU A 107 24.17 -3.27 0.73
CA LEU A 107 24.36 -2.78 -0.64
C LEU A 107 24.49 -1.25 -0.68
N GLY A 108 25.58 -0.75 -1.28
CA GLY A 108 25.80 0.70 -1.44
C GLY A 108 26.38 1.42 -0.21
N LEU A 109 26.73 0.69 0.86
CA LEU A 109 27.51 1.28 1.96
C LEU A 109 28.96 1.49 1.52
N SER A 110 29.43 2.72 1.67
CA SER A 110 30.84 3.06 1.37
C SER A 110 31.72 2.75 2.57
N GLY A 111 32.88 2.11 2.38
CA GLY A 111 33.94 2.14 3.38
C GLY A 111 34.71 0.86 3.70
N LYS A 112 34.36 -0.32 3.21
CA LYS A 112 35.19 -1.52 3.39
C LYS A 112 35.37 -2.25 2.05
N ALA A 113 36.59 -2.32 1.59
CA ALA A 113 36.97 -3.02 0.35
C ALA A 113 36.78 -4.56 0.44
N VAL A 114 36.65 -5.09 1.65
CA VAL A 114 36.28 -6.47 1.95
C VAL A 114 35.20 -6.43 3.01
N LEU A 115 33.95 -6.73 2.62
CA LEU A 115 32.83 -6.92 3.54
C LEU A 115 33.05 -8.26 4.27
N ASP A 116 33.33 -8.21 5.56
CA ASP A 116 33.32 -9.41 6.40
C ASP A 116 31.87 -9.89 6.55
N ARG A 117 31.52 -10.92 5.77
CA ARG A 117 30.15 -11.46 5.69
C ARG A 117 29.62 -11.90 7.06
N LYS A 118 30.47 -12.43 7.92
CA LYS A 118 30.09 -12.86 9.24
C LYS A 118 29.75 -11.68 10.14
N ALA A 119 30.59 -10.65 10.12
CA ALA A 119 30.43 -9.46 10.96
C ALA A 119 29.11 -8.72 10.65
N TYR A 120 28.80 -8.45 9.36
CA TYR A 120 27.56 -7.74 9.06
C TYR A 120 26.30 -8.60 9.27
N SER A 121 26.39 -9.95 9.12
CA SER A 121 25.26 -10.82 9.46
C SER A 121 24.98 -10.81 10.97
N GLU A 122 26.00 -10.78 11.82
CA GLU A 122 25.85 -10.66 13.28
C GLU A 122 25.23 -9.31 13.65
N GLU A 123 25.68 -8.18 13.07
CA GLU A 123 25.07 -6.85 13.29
C GLU A 123 23.58 -6.80 12.87
N ILE A 124 23.24 -7.43 11.73
CA ILE A 124 21.85 -7.51 11.24
C ILE A 124 20.98 -8.32 12.20
N LEU A 125 21.50 -9.43 12.74
CA LEU A 125 20.78 -10.24 13.72
C LEU A 125 20.57 -9.47 15.02
N GLU A 126 21.57 -8.71 15.50
CA GLU A 126 21.43 -7.88 16.69
C GLU A 126 20.31 -6.83 16.53
N ILE A 127 20.24 -6.16 15.36
CA ILE A 127 19.16 -5.21 15.07
C ILE A 127 17.81 -5.93 15.02
N SER A 128 17.76 -7.12 14.41
CA SER A 128 16.56 -7.92 14.30
C SER A 128 16.01 -8.30 15.69
N GLU A 129 16.86 -8.80 16.56
CA GLU A 129 16.49 -9.17 17.94
C GLU A 129 16.04 -7.96 18.75
N ARG A 130 16.76 -6.83 18.64
CA ARG A 130 16.43 -5.58 19.35
C ARG A 130 15.01 -5.10 19.12
N TYR A 131 14.50 -5.23 17.89
CA TYR A 131 13.17 -4.74 17.51
C TYR A 131 12.13 -5.84 17.37
N GLY A 132 12.51 -7.11 17.57
CA GLY A 132 11.61 -8.27 17.50
C GLY A 132 11.28 -8.74 16.09
N PHE A 133 12.20 -8.52 15.15
CA PHE A 133 12.12 -9.13 13.81
C PHE A 133 12.62 -10.58 13.82
N SER A 134 12.10 -11.37 12.88
CA SER A 134 12.66 -12.67 12.53
C SER A 134 13.19 -12.59 11.10
N LEU A 135 14.51 -12.65 10.94
CA LEU A 135 15.17 -12.58 9.65
C LEU A 135 16.29 -13.62 9.57
N ASP A 136 16.34 -14.36 8.46
CA ASP A 136 17.49 -15.14 8.04
C ASP A 136 18.35 -14.29 7.08
N PRO A 137 19.54 -13.82 7.50
CA PRO A 137 20.40 -12.97 6.67
C PRO A 137 20.86 -13.63 5.38
N GLU A 138 20.95 -14.98 5.36
CA GLU A 138 21.47 -15.74 4.22
C GLU A 138 20.39 -16.14 3.22
N LYS A 139 19.11 -15.95 3.56
CA LYS A 139 18.00 -16.27 2.68
C LYS A 139 17.98 -15.34 1.47
N LYS A 140 17.82 -15.90 0.27
CA LYS A 140 17.70 -15.13 -0.98
C LYS A 140 16.32 -14.46 -1.07
N ILE A 141 16.28 -13.22 -1.58
CA ILE A 141 15.06 -12.41 -1.66
C ILE A 141 13.96 -13.09 -2.48
N TYR A 142 14.30 -13.76 -3.59
CA TYR A 142 13.28 -14.46 -4.40
C TYR A 142 12.59 -15.62 -3.66
N ASN A 143 13.18 -16.14 -2.58
CA ASN A 143 12.60 -17.18 -1.71
C ASN A 143 11.82 -16.60 -0.51
N MET A 144 11.75 -15.27 -0.38
CA MET A 144 11.12 -14.61 0.75
C MET A 144 9.65 -14.31 0.47
N SER A 145 8.83 -14.44 1.51
CA SER A 145 7.47 -13.91 1.53
C SER A 145 7.49 -12.37 1.46
N VAL A 146 6.35 -11.79 1.16
CA VAL A 146 6.18 -10.31 1.14
C VAL A 146 6.52 -9.68 2.49
N SER A 147 6.09 -10.30 3.59
CA SER A 147 6.38 -9.86 4.95
C SER A 147 7.89 -9.91 5.28
N GLU A 148 8.60 -10.96 4.84
CA GLU A 148 10.05 -11.05 5.00
C GLU A 148 10.78 -9.97 4.18
N LYS A 149 10.36 -9.72 2.93
CA LYS A 149 10.92 -8.65 2.09
C LYS A 149 10.75 -7.28 2.74
N GLN A 150 9.60 -7.03 3.35
CA GLN A 150 9.35 -5.80 4.09
C GLN A 150 10.25 -5.67 5.31
N THR A 151 10.47 -6.77 6.04
CA THR A 151 11.42 -6.81 7.16
C THR A 151 12.82 -6.44 6.70
N VAL A 152 13.28 -6.97 5.56
CA VAL A 152 14.59 -6.60 4.97
C VAL A 152 14.68 -5.10 4.69
N GLU A 153 13.64 -4.48 4.10
CA GLU A 153 13.64 -3.02 3.83
C GLU A 153 13.68 -2.19 5.11
N ILE A 154 12.97 -2.60 6.15
CA ILE A 154 13.00 -1.88 7.44
C ILE A 154 14.38 -2.03 8.10
N ILE A 155 14.92 -3.24 8.16
CA ILE A 155 16.25 -3.47 8.76
C ILE A 155 17.33 -2.74 7.97
N LYS A 156 17.24 -2.66 6.65
CA LYS A 156 18.16 -1.91 5.78
C LYS A 156 18.24 -0.43 6.17
N VAL A 157 17.12 0.23 6.47
CA VAL A 157 17.15 1.63 6.90
C VAL A 157 17.64 1.77 8.34
N LEU A 158 17.32 0.82 9.22
CA LEU A 158 17.81 0.80 10.60
C LEU A 158 19.32 0.54 10.68
N TYR A 159 19.84 -0.40 9.90
CA TYR A 159 21.27 -0.71 9.79
C TYR A 159 22.09 0.52 9.38
N ARG A 160 21.50 1.39 8.56
CA ARG A 160 22.10 2.67 8.14
C ARG A 160 21.96 3.78 9.18
N GLY A 161 21.42 3.49 10.37
CA GLY A 161 21.32 4.43 11.48
C GLY A 161 20.11 5.36 11.44
N ALA A 162 19.04 5.00 10.76
CA ALA A 162 17.84 5.82 10.74
C ALA A 162 17.22 5.98 12.14
N ASP A 163 16.95 7.23 12.53
CA ASP A 163 16.23 7.62 13.74
C ASP A 163 14.81 8.07 13.44
N ILE A 164 14.57 8.50 12.21
CA ILE A 164 13.27 8.90 11.68
C ILE A 164 12.93 7.95 10.54
N LEU A 165 11.86 7.16 10.71
CA LEU A 165 11.41 6.19 9.73
C LEU A 165 10.14 6.66 9.05
N ILE A 166 10.11 6.59 7.73
CA ILE A 166 8.94 6.87 6.90
C ILE A 166 8.51 5.55 6.26
N LEU A 167 7.28 5.12 6.50
CA LEU A 167 6.72 3.87 5.97
C LEU A 167 5.53 4.20 5.06
N ASP A 168 5.66 3.96 3.75
CA ASP A 168 4.61 4.24 2.77
C ASP A 168 3.77 2.99 2.51
N GLU A 169 2.52 3.00 2.99
CA GLU A 169 1.54 1.92 2.90
C GLU A 169 2.10 0.52 3.31
N PRO A 170 2.73 0.39 4.49
CA PRO A 170 3.48 -0.81 4.82
C PRO A 170 2.61 -2.06 4.99
N THR A 171 1.30 -1.93 5.07
CA THR A 171 0.35 -3.04 5.30
C THR A 171 -0.47 -3.39 4.05
N ALA A 172 -0.18 -2.79 2.89
CA ALA A 172 -1.00 -2.93 1.69
C ALA A 172 -1.16 -4.39 1.23
N VAL A 173 -0.12 -5.21 1.43
CA VAL A 173 -0.04 -6.60 0.95
C VAL A 173 0.12 -7.62 2.09
N LEU A 174 0.00 -7.19 3.34
CA LEU A 174 0.13 -8.05 4.52
C LEU A 174 -1.20 -8.66 4.93
N THR A 175 -1.15 -9.87 5.45
CA THR A 175 -2.27 -10.47 6.18
C THR A 175 -2.53 -9.73 7.50
N PRO A 176 -3.73 -9.86 8.11
CA PRO A 176 -4.01 -9.25 9.41
C PRO A 176 -3.00 -9.65 10.51
N GLN A 177 -2.56 -10.92 10.52
CA GLN A 177 -1.59 -11.43 11.48
C GLN A 177 -0.19 -10.82 11.27
N GLU A 178 0.23 -10.65 10.03
CA GLU A 178 1.50 -9.98 9.68
C GLU A 178 1.45 -8.50 10.01
N THR A 179 0.31 -7.85 9.77
CA THR A 179 0.08 -6.44 10.14
C THR A 179 0.24 -6.22 11.64
N GLU A 180 -0.36 -7.09 12.48
CA GLU A 180 -0.22 -6.97 13.94
C GLU A 180 1.22 -7.18 14.39
N ARG A 181 1.96 -8.13 13.81
CA ARG A 181 3.40 -8.30 14.10
C ARG A 181 4.20 -7.05 13.74
N LEU A 182 3.94 -6.45 12.58
CA LEU A 182 4.57 -5.20 12.18
C LEU A 182 4.27 -4.10 13.21
N PHE A 183 3.02 -3.96 13.67
CA PHE A 183 2.64 -2.95 14.66
C PHE A 183 3.34 -3.15 16.02
N VAL A 184 3.50 -4.40 16.45
CA VAL A 184 4.31 -4.70 17.65
C VAL A 184 5.73 -4.19 17.46
N THR A 185 6.35 -4.44 16.32
CA THR A 185 7.70 -3.98 16.02
C THR A 185 7.80 -2.45 15.95
N LEU A 186 6.81 -1.77 15.35
CA LEU A 186 6.78 -0.30 15.32
C LEU A 186 6.65 0.29 16.72
N ARG A 187 5.87 -0.34 17.61
CA ARG A 187 5.78 0.07 19.04
C ARG A 187 7.12 -0.09 19.75
N ASN A 188 7.84 -1.21 19.53
CA ASN A 188 9.18 -1.42 20.10
C ASN A 188 10.18 -0.35 19.62
N MET A 189 10.14 0.02 18.35
CA MET A 189 10.96 1.11 17.80
C MET A 189 10.60 2.46 18.43
N ARG A 190 9.31 2.76 18.56
CA ARG A 190 8.81 3.97 19.23
C ARG A 190 9.33 4.04 20.67
N GLU A 191 9.24 2.95 21.43
CA GLU A 191 9.71 2.87 22.83
C GLU A 191 11.22 3.03 22.93
N SER A 192 11.97 2.64 21.89
CA SER A 192 13.42 2.90 21.80
C SER A 192 13.76 4.34 21.37
N GLY A 193 12.76 5.22 21.22
CA GLY A 193 12.94 6.64 20.91
C GLY A 193 12.96 6.98 19.42
N LYS A 194 12.70 6.02 18.52
CA LYS A 194 12.57 6.31 17.07
C LYS A 194 11.33 7.16 16.79
N ALA A 195 11.42 8.08 15.84
CA ALA A 195 10.28 8.81 15.29
C ALA A 195 9.79 8.08 14.05
N ILE A 196 8.49 7.81 13.96
CA ILE A 196 7.93 7.00 12.88
C ILE A 196 6.79 7.77 12.21
N ILE A 197 6.84 7.85 10.88
CA ILE A 197 5.75 8.36 10.05
C ILE A 197 5.18 7.19 9.26
N ILE A 198 3.90 6.88 9.45
CA ILE A 198 3.21 5.84 8.70
C ILE A 198 2.18 6.48 7.76
N ILE A 199 2.26 6.16 6.48
CA ILE A 199 1.26 6.56 5.49
C ILE A 199 0.34 5.37 5.29
N THR A 200 -0.95 5.56 5.51
CA THR A 200 -1.96 4.56 5.23
C THR A 200 -3.31 5.24 5.00
N HIS A 201 -4.18 4.59 4.26
CA HIS A 201 -5.57 5.00 4.08
C HIS A 201 -6.56 4.16 4.93
N LYS A 202 -6.03 3.19 5.68
CA LYS A 202 -6.83 2.27 6.51
C LYS A 202 -7.00 2.84 7.92
N LEU A 203 -8.14 3.47 8.18
CA LEU A 203 -8.42 4.19 9.43
C LEU A 203 -8.30 3.32 10.69
N HIS A 204 -8.69 2.04 10.61
CA HIS A 204 -8.55 1.12 11.75
C HIS A 204 -7.08 0.88 12.12
N GLU A 205 -6.17 0.83 11.15
CA GLU A 205 -4.73 0.70 11.40
C GLU A 205 -4.19 1.95 12.10
N VAL A 206 -4.57 3.13 11.61
CA VAL A 206 -4.20 4.41 12.21
C VAL A 206 -4.61 4.45 13.68
N LEU A 207 -5.88 4.15 13.97
CA LEU A 207 -6.41 4.15 15.34
C LEU A 207 -5.75 3.12 16.25
N SER A 208 -5.16 2.05 15.70
CA SER A 208 -4.52 0.98 16.49
C SER A 208 -3.05 1.22 16.77
N VAL A 209 -2.31 1.94 15.91
CA VAL A 209 -0.84 2.00 15.98
C VAL A 209 -0.29 3.40 16.23
N SER A 210 -0.98 4.46 15.80
CA SER A 210 -0.43 5.82 15.88
C SER A 210 -0.74 6.52 17.21
N ASP A 211 0.12 7.45 17.59
CA ASP A 211 -0.08 8.35 18.74
C ASP A 211 -0.83 9.62 18.30
N ARG A 212 -0.49 10.16 17.14
CA ARG A 212 -1.13 11.33 16.52
C ARG A 212 -1.42 11.07 15.05
N VAL A 213 -2.38 11.79 14.51
CA VAL A 213 -2.79 11.73 13.10
C VAL A 213 -2.71 13.11 12.51
N HIS A 214 -1.95 13.27 11.43
CA HIS A 214 -1.93 14.49 10.61
C HIS A 214 -2.71 14.25 9.33
N VAL A 215 -3.66 15.13 9.02
CA VAL A 215 -4.55 14.96 7.87
C VAL A 215 -4.21 15.96 6.77
N LEU A 216 -3.97 15.45 5.55
CA LEU A 216 -3.83 16.22 4.33
C LEU A 216 -5.12 16.12 3.49
N ARG A 217 -5.57 17.24 2.97
CA ARG A 217 -6.69 17.32 2.03
C ARG A 217 -6.43 18.37 0.96
N LYS A 218 -6.56 17.99 -0.31
CA LYS A 218 -6.35 18.88 -1.46
C LYS A 218 -5.03 19.68 -1.31
N SER A 219 -3.94 18.95 -1.08
CA SER A 219 -2.57 19.47 -0.95
C SER A 219 -2.28 20.33 0.29
N LYS A 220 -3.24 20.50 1.21
CA LYS A 220 -3.11 21.33 2.42
C LYS A 220 -3.20 20.53 3.70
N SER A 221 -2.57 21.03 4.76
CA SER A 221 -2.76 20.54 6.13
C SER A 221 -4.17 20.89 6.62
N VAL A 222 -4.94 19.90 7.06
CA VAL A 222 -6.23 20.12 7.74
C VAL A 222 -6.00 20.30 9.24
N GLY A 223 -5.12 19.49 9.82
CA GLY A 223 -4.79 19.55 11.23
C GLY A 223 -4.10 18.28 11.72
N THR A 224 -3.67 18.31 12.98
CA THR A 224 -3.11 17.16 13.70
C THR A 224 -3.97 16.91 14.93
N VAL A 225 -4.39 15.66 15.14
CA VAL A 225 -5.20 15.23 16.28
C VAL A 225 -4.53 14.10 17.03
N ASN A 226 -4.78 13.97 18.34
CA ASN A 226 -4.34 12.82 19.13
C ASN A 226 -5.23 11.63 18.80
N THR A 227 -4.65 10.47 18.52
CA THR A 227 -5.38 9.25 18.16
C THR A 227 -6.34 8.81 19.26
N ALA A 228 -5.95 8.94 20.51
CA ALA A 228 -6.79 8.60 21.67
C ALA A 228 -8.03 9.52 21.84
N GLN A 229 -8.09 10.66 21.15
CA GLN A 229 -9.16 11.67 21.26
C GLN A 229 -10.01 11.79 20.02
N THR A 230 -9.80 10.93 19.03
CA THR A 230 -10.52 10.94 17.75
C THR A 230 -11.12 9.57 17.44
N ASN A 231 -11.91 9.51 16.39
CA ASN A 231 -12.56 8.28 15.93
C ASN A 231 -12.59 8.23 14.40
N GLN A 232 -12.99 7.08 13.87
CA GLN A 232 -13.06 6.84 12.42
C GLN A 232 -13.92 7.87 11.67
N GLN A 233 -15.05 8.27 12.25
CA GLN A 233 -15.96 9.23 11.61
C GLN A 233 -15.31 10.61 11.50
N GLU A 234 -14.71 11.12 12.58
CA GLU A 234 -14.03 12.42 12.60
C GLU A 234 -12.87 12.45 11.62
N LEU A 235 -12.01 11.41 11.61
CA LEU A 235 -10.91 11.31 10.64
C LEU A 235 -11.41 11.28 9.20
N THR A 236 -12.52 10.58 8.92
CA THR A 236 -13.15 10.57 7.60
C THR A 236 -13.66 11.96 7.21
N GLU A 237 -14.30 12.67 8.12
CA GLU A 237 -14.79 14.04 7.89
C GLU A 237 -13.63 15.01 7.63
N MET A 238 -12.52 14.89 8.37
CA MET A 238 -11.31 15.68 8.12
C MET A 238 -10.73 15.39 6.72
N MET A 239 -10.67 14.13 6.30
CA MET A 239 -10.14 13.73 5.00
C MET A 239 -10.99 14.23 3.84
N VAL A 240 -12.32 14.06 3.92
CA VAL A 240 -13.25 14.36 2.82
C VAL A 240 -13.77 15.80 2.87
N GLY A 241 -13.85 16.40 4.07
CA GLY A 241 -14.29 17.78 4.28
C GLY A 241 -15.80 17.99 4.33
N ARG A 242 -16.54 16.92 4.50
CA ARG A 242 -18.00 16.94 4.72
C ARG A 242 -18.38 15.77 5.62
N SER A 243 -19.48 15.92 6.34
CA SER A 243 -20.03 14.79 7.08
C SER A 243 -20.50 13.70 6.12
N ILE A 244 -20.09 12.47 6.38
CA ILE A 244 -20.43 11.30 5.57
C ILE A 244 -21.23 10.35 6.44
N SER A 245 -22.44 10.03 5.99
CA SER A 245 -23.17 8.90 6.55
C SER A 245 -22.55 7.61 6.00
N LEU A 246 -22.02 6.76 6.90
CA LEU A 246 -21.58 5.41 6.54
C LEU A 246 -22.75 4.44 6.36
N LYS A 247 -23.99 4.88 6.66
CA LYS A 247 -25.19 4.11 6.35
C LYS A 247 -25.50 4.20 4.87
N ILE A 248 -25.40 3.08 4.20
CA ILE A 248 -25.81 2.91 2.81
C ILE A 248 -27.25 2.39 2.85
N ASP A 249 -28.21 3.21 2.41
CA ASP A 249 -29.58 2.74 2.19
C ASP A 249 -29.58 1.85 0.94
N ARG A 250 -29.81 0.56 1.16
CA ARG A 250 -29.88 -0.43 0.08
C ARG A 250 -31.34 -0.63 -0.30
N PRO A 251 -31.75 -0.35 -1.55
CA PRO A 251 -33.08 -0.69 -1.99
C PRO A 251 -33.28 -2.21 -1.91
N VAL A 252 -34.44 -2.63 -1.42
CA VAL A 252 -34.85 -4.04 -1.44
C VAL A 252 -35.31 -4.37 -2.86
N ILE A 253 -34.68 -5.33 -3.48
CA ILE A 253 -35.04 -5.81 -4.82
C ILE A 253 -35.94 -7.03 -4.64
N GLU A 254 -37.21 -6.89 -5.05
CA GLU A 254 -38.26 -7.90 -4.78
C GLU A 254 -38.19 -9.08 -5.77
N ASN A 255 -37.87 -8.88 -7.03
CA ASN A 255 -37.86 -9.95 -8.05
C ASN A 255 -36.42 -10.23 -8.50
N LYS A 256 -35.73 -11.08 -7.76
CA LYS A 256 -34.37 -11.51 -8.10
C LYS A 256 -34.41 -12.73 -9.03
N GLU A 257 -33.69 -12.66 -10.11
CA GLU A 257 -33.47 -13.76 -11.05
C GLU A 257 -31.99 -14.17 -11.06
N ASP A 258 -31.74 -15.46 -11.16
CA ASP A 258 -30.36 -15.94 -11.29
C ASP A 258 -29.79 -15.50 -12.65
N ARG A 259 -28.70 -14.76 -12.61
CA ARG A 259 -28.01 -14.22 -13.80
C ARG A 259 -26.77 -15.00 -14.16
N LEU A 260 -26.01 -15.44 -13.16
CA LEU A 260 -24.82 -16.24 -13.36
C LEU A 260 -24.78 -17.36 -12.32
N GLN A 261 -24.67 -18.60 -12.75
CA GLN A 261 -24.48 -19.75 -11.89
C GLN A 261 -23.14 -20.41 -12.20
N VAL A 262 -22.26 -20.43 -11.21
CA VAL A 262 -20.96 -21.09 -11.28
C VAL A 262 -21.04 -22.39 -10.50
N SER A 263 -20.68 -23.50 -11.12
CA SER A 263 -20.75 -24.83 -10.51
C SER A 263 -19.49 -25.63 -10.80
N GLY A 264 -18.83 -26.07 -9.71
CA GLY A 264 -17.67 -26.93 -9.79
C GLY A 264 -16.47 -26.34 -10.53
N LEU A 265 -16.28 -25.01 -10.50
CA LEU A 265 -15.29 -24.33 -11.34
C LEU A 265 -13.87 -24.62 -10.83
N ASN A 266 -13.03 -25.13 -11.72
CA ASN A 266 -11.62 -25.41 -11.49
C ASN A 266 -10.76 -24.71 -12.56
N CYS A 267 -9.64 -24.11 -12.15
CA CYS A 267 -8.70 -23.45 -13.02
C CYS A 267 -7.26 -23.80 -12.62
N LEU A 268 -6.37 -23.90 -13.60
CA LEU A 268 -4.93 -24.09 -13.38
C LEU A 268 -4.20 -22.81 -13.76
N THR A 269 -3.13 -22.50 -13.05
CA THR A 269 -2.17 -21.46 -13.46
C THR A 269 -1.38 -21.94 -14.67
N GLU A 270 -0.61 -21.05 -15.33
CA GLU A 270 0.31 -21.39 -16.42
C GLU A 270 1.33 -22.47 -16.01
N ASP A 271 1.73 -22.48 -14.74
CA ASP A 271 2.64 -23.48 -14.14
C ASP A 271 1.94 -24.80 -13.76
N GLY A 272 0.66 -24.97 -14.07
CA GLY A 272 -0.11 -26.18 -13.78
C GLY A 272 -0.56 -26.34 -12.33
N VAL A 273 -0.44 -25.31 -11.50
CA VAL A 273 -0.92 -25.31 -10.12
C VAL A 273 -2.42 -25.02 -10.08
N LYS A 274 -3.19 -25.74 -9.25
CA LYS A 274 -4.63 -25.48 -9.07
C LYS A 274 -4.85 -24.12 -8.38
N ALA A 275 -5.30 -23.15 -9.14
CA ALA A 275 -5.68 -21.81 -8.65
C ALA A 275 -7.12 -21.79 -8.10
N LEU A 276 -8.04 -22.49 -8.78
CA LEU A 276 -9.43 -22.63 -8.32
C LEU A 276 -9.74 -24.11 -8.09
N LYS A 277 -10.47 -24.39 -7.01
CA LYS A 277 -10.88 -25.74 -6.62
C LYS A 277 -12.36 -25.75 -6.26
N ASP A 278 -13.18 -26.35 -7.14
CA ASP A 278 -14.60 -26.60 -6.90
C ASP A 278 -15.37 -25.33 -6.45
N VAL A 279 -15.18 -24.20 -7.16
CA VAL A 279 -15.84 -22.94 -6.82
C VAL A 279 -17.29 -22.97 -7.26
N ASN A 280 -18.18 -22.67 -6.32
CA ASN A 280 -19.62 -22.69 -6.53
C ASN A 280 -20.27 -21.42 -5.99
N PHE A 281 -21.05 -20.71 -6.76
CA PHE A 281 -21.90 -19.58 -6.34
C PHE A 281 -22.92 -19.22 -7.40
N THR A 282 -23.93 -18.45 -6.98
CA THR A 282 -24.94 -17.86 -7.87
C THR A 282 -24.95 -16.36 -7.68
N LEU A 283 -25.02 -15.61 -8.78
CA LEU A 283 -25.20 -14.17 -8.79
C LEU A 283 -26.59 -13.82 -9.34
N GLN A 284 -27.35 -13.04 -8.58
CA GLN A 284 -28.70 -12.66 -8.93
C GLN A 284 -28.78 -11.25 -9.55
N SER A 285 -29.89 -10.97 -10.24
CA SER A 285 -30.15 -9.61 -10.74
C SER A 285 -30.25 -8.60 -9.60
N GLY A 286 -29.61 -7.42 -9.78
CA GLY A 286 -29.58 -6.37 -8.78
C GLY A 286 -28.79 -6.68 -7.52
N GLU A 287 -28.05 -7.79 -7.48
CA GLU A 287 -27.18 -8.17 -6.37
C GLU A 287 -25.75 -7.64 -6.56
N ILE A 288 -25.10 -7.32 -5.46
CA ILE A 288 -23.64 -7.12 -5.39
C ILE A 288 -23.08 -8.28 -4.59
N LEU A 289 -22.41 -9.22 -5.27
CA LEU A 289 -21.73 -10.35 -4.65
C LEU A 289 -20.29 -9.96 -4.31
N GLY A 290 -19.96 -9.94 -3.02
CA GLY A 290 -18.58 -9.72 -2.54
C GLY A 290 -17.80 -11.03 -2.47
N ILE A 291 -16.61 -11.08 -3.09
CA ILE A 291 -15.69 -12.22 -3.00
C ILE A 291 -14.47 -11.78 -2.20
N ALA A 292 -14.34 -12.32 -0.99
CA ALA A 292 -13.24 -12.01 -0.09
C ALA A 292 -12.18 -13.11 -0.11
N GLY A 293 -10.91 -12.72 0.03
CA GLY A 293 -9.78 -13.63 0.13
C GLY A 293 -8.48 -12.86 0.35
N VAL A 294 -7.45 -13.56 0.82
CA VAL A 294 -6.09 -13.03 0.87
C VAL A 294 -5.42 -13.11 -0.50
N ALA A 295 -4.32 -12.38 -0.70
CA ALA A 295 -3.54 -12.44 -1.94
C ALA A 295 -3.18 -13.91 -2.28
N GLY A 296 -3.37 -14.29 -3.55
CA GLY A 296 -3.12 -15.66 -4.01
C GLY A 296 -4.24 -16.66 -3.73
N SER A 297 -5.42 -16.22 -3.25
CA SER A 297 -6.59 -17.11 -3.00
C SER A 297 -7.36 -17.50 -4.28
N GLY A 298 -6.93 -17.05 -5.47
CA GLY A 298 -7.58 -17.36 -6.74
C GLY A 298 -8.63 -16.35 -7.19
N GLN A 299 -8.77 -15.20 -6.53
CA GLN A 299 -9.72 -14.15 -6.91
C GLN A 299 -9.47 -13.62 -8.32
N LYS A 300 -8.20 -13.40 -8.68
CA LYS A 300 -7.77 -12.97 -10.02
C LYS A 300 -8.19 -14.00 -11.06
N GLU A 301 -7.80 -15.25 -10.83
CA GLU A 301 -8.08 -16.37 -11.75
C GLU A 301 -9.59 -16.62 -11.89
N LEU A 302 -10.38 -16.40 -10.83
CA LEU A 302 -11.84 -16.46 -10.90
C LEU A 302 -12.40 -15.37 -11.85
N CYS A 303 -11.99 -14.14 -11.69
CA CYS A 303 -12.42 -13.04 -12.56
C CYS A 303 -11.98 -13.27 -14.01
N GLU A 304 -10.75 -13.73 -14.23
CA GLU A 304 -10.22 -14.04 -15.57
C GLU A 304 -10.94 -15.22 -16.22
N ALA A 305 -11.28 -16.28 -15.44
CA ALA A 305 -12.06 -17.41 -15.94
C ALA A 305 -13.47 -17.00 -16.38
N LEU A 306 -14.15 -16.13 -15.61
CA LEU A 306 -15.46 -15.58 -15.96
C LEU A 306 -15.38 -14.67 -17.21
N ALA A 307 -14.26 -13.99 -17.41
CA ALA A 307 -14.02 -13.15 -18.59
C ALA A 307 -13.59 -13.95 -19.85
N GLY A 308 -13.34 -15.25 -19.72
CA GLY A 308 -12.81 -16.08 -20.80
C GLY A 308 -11.32 -15.84 -21.10
N LEU A 309 -10.57 -15.26 -20.13
CA LEU A 309 -9.14 -14.97 -20.23
C LEU A 309 -8.27 -16.10 -19.67
N CYS A 310 -8.82 -16.92 -18.75
CA CYS A 310 -8.14 -18.06 -18.14
C CYS A 310 -8.83 -19.37 -18.54
N PRO A 311 -8.07 -20.42 -18.92
CA PRO A 311 -8.67 -21.72 -19.28
C PRO A 311 -9.25 -22.41 -18.04
N VAL A 312 -10.51 -22.83 -18.14
CA VAL A 312 -11.22 -23.60 -17.13
C VAL A 312 -10.95 -25.08 -17.36
N SER A 313 -10.47 -25.81 -16.33
CA SER A 313 -10.15 -27.23 -16.42
C SER A 313 -11.36 -28.14 -16.14
N ALA A 314 -12.31 -27.67 -15.34
CA ALA A 314 -13.57 -28.37 -15.05
C ALA A 314 -14.61 -27.38 -14.50
N GLY A 315 -15.89 -27.77 -14.57
CA GLY A 315 -17.03 -26.99 -14.08
C GLY A 315 -17.78 -26.26 -15.19
N THR A 316 -18.80 -25.51 -14.80
CA THR A 316 -19.67 -24.77 -15.70
C THR A 316 -19.93 -23.35 -15.18
N VAL A 317 -20.14 -22.42 -16.13
CA VAL A 317 -20.58 -21.05 -15.85
C VAL A 317 -21.79 -20.79 -16.72
N MET A 318 -22.98 -20.90 -16.13
CA MET A 318 -24.25 -20.72 -16.82
C MET A 318 -24.68 -19.27 -16.71
N TYR A 319 -24.87 -18.62 -17.84
CA TYR A 319 -25.41 -17.26 -17.92
C TYR A 319 -26.87 -17.29 -18.34
N SER A 320 -27.74 -16.61 -17.57
CA SER A 320 -29.17 -16.48 -17.81
C SER A 320 -29.52 -15.02 -18.12
N PRO A 321 -29.81 -14.67 -19.37
CA PRO A 321 -30.16 -13.30 -19.77
C PRO A 321 -31.63 -12.92 -19.48
N GLY A 322 -32.34 -13.67 -18.66
CA GLY A 322 -33.78 -13.53 -18.35
C GLY A 322 -34.60 -14.44 -19.26
N GLU A 323 -35.44 -13.87 -20.13
CA GLU A 323 -36.33 -14.64 -21.01
C GLU A 323 -35.64 -15.44 -22.14
N LYS A 324 -34.35 -15.27 -22.34
CA LYS A 324 -33.54 -15.97 -23.32
C LYS A 324 -32.96 -17.27 -22.78
N GLU A 325 -32.50 -18.12 -23.69
CA GLU A 325 -31.90 -19.42 -23.36
C GLU A 325 -30.64 -19.29 -22.48
N VAL A 326 -30.54 -20.12 -21.44
CA VAL A 326 -29.40 -20.21 -20.54
C VAL A 326 -28.21 -20.80 -21.30
N THR A 327 -27.06 -20.17 -21.21
CA THR A 327 -25.88 -20.56 -22.01
C THR A 327 -24.65 -20.77 -21.11
N ASN A 328 -23.92 -21.88 -21.37
CA ASN A 328 -22.61 -22.09 -20.74
C ASN A 328 -21.54 -21.25 -21.44
N ILE A 329 -20.83 -20.40 -20.69
CA ILE A 329 -19.79 -19.53 -21.23
C ILE A 329 -18.37 -20.08 -21.05
N VAL A 330 -18.19 -21.24 -20.38
CA VAL A 330 -16.88 -21.88 -20.23
C VAL A 330 -16.28 -22.22 -21.59
N GLY A 331 -14.99 -21.92 -21.77
CA GLY A 331 -14.24 -22.18 -22.99
C GLY A 331 -14.54 -21.23 -24.15
N LYS A 332 -15.39 -20.23 -23.96
CA LYS A 332 -15.63 -19.19 -24.96
C LYS A 332 -14.60 -18.07 -24.81
N SER A 333 -14.16 -17.52 -25.93
CA SER A 333 -13.29 -16.36 -25.94
C SER A 333 -14.02 -15.10 -25.47
N PRO A 334 -13.31 -14.07 -24.93
CA PRO A 334 -13.92 -12.80 -24.55
C PRO A 334 -14.78 -12.16 -25.66
N LYS A 335 -14.33 -12.31 -26.93
CA LYS A 335 -15.08 -11.84 -28.08
C LYS A 335 -16.40 -12.62 -28.25
N ALA A 336 -16.35 -13.95 -28.16
CA ALA A 336 -17.55 -14.79 -28.29
C ALA A 336 -18.56 -14.52 -27.16
N ILE A 337 -18.08 -14.28 -25.94
CA ILE A 337 -18.93 -13.90 -24.79
C ILE A 337 -19.62 -12.55 -25.08
N ARG A 338 -18.91 -11.57 -25.60
CA ARG A 338 -19.49 -10.27 -26.00
C ARG A 338 -20.48 -10.40 -27.14
N ASP A 339 -20.20 -11.21 -28.16
CA ASP A 339 -21.08 -11.42 -29.32
C ASP A 339 -22.41 -12.08 -28.91
N MET A 340 -22.47 -12.74 -27.74
CA MET A 340 -23.69 -13.25 -27.12
C MET A 340 -24.52 -12.17 -26.43
N GLY A 341 -24.08 -10.92 -26.43
CA GLY A 341 -24.73 -9.79 -25.75
C GLY A 341 -24.37 -9.69 -24.25
N ILE A 342 -23.35 -10.43 -23.78
CA ILE A 342 -22.86 -10.34 -22.42
C ILE A 342 -21.86 -9.21 -22.33
N THR A 343 -22.25 -8.08 -21.75
CA THR A 343 -21.35 -6.95 -21.49
C THR A 343 -20.63 -7.17 -20.19
N LEU A 344 -19.40 -7.60 -20.23
CA LEU A 344 -18.53 -7.73 -19.06
C LEU A 344 -17.67 -6.47 -18.90
N ALA A 345 -17.87 -5.71 -17.83
CA ALA A 345 -16.99 -4.62 -17.43
C ALA A 345 -15.96 -5.16 -16.43
N PHE A 346 -14.73 -5.36 -16.89
CA PHE A 346 -13.63 -5.86 -16.07
C PHE A 346 -12.69 -4.71 -15.68
N VAL A 347 -12.53 -4.49 -14.37
CA VAL A 347 -11.57 -3.53 -13.81
C VAL A 347 -10.47 -4.34 -13.13
N PRO A 348 -9.32 -4.53 -13.77
CA PRO A 348 -8.24 -5.36 -13.23
C PRO A 348 -7.47 -4.65 -12.12
N GLU A 349 -6.75 -5.43 -11.30
CA GLU A 349 -5.82 -4.93 -10.31
C GLU A 349 -4.66 -4.18 -10.99
N ASP A 350 -4.04 -4.80 -12.01
CA ASP A 350 -3.05 -4.13 -12.87
C ASP A 350 -3.75 -3.27 -13.93
N ARG A 351 -3.88 -1.99 -13.61
CA ARG A 351 -4.57 -1.02 -14.46
C ARG A 351 -3.81 -0.71 -15.75
N LEU A 352 -2.48 -0.63 -15.69
CA LEU A 352 -1.64 -0.26 -16.83
C LEU A 352 -1.23 -1.44 -17.70
N GLY A 353 -1.14 -2.65 -17.13
CA GLY A 353 -0.81 -3.86 -17.88
C GLY A 353 -2.02 -4.52 -18.55
N MET A 354 -3.20 -4.43 -17.91
CA MET A 354 -4.40 -5.14 -18.37
C MET A 354 -5.61 -4.24 -18.66
N GLY A 355 -5.72 -3.10 -18.00
CA GLY A 355 -6.92 -2.25 -18.02
C GLY A 355 -6.84 -1.07 -18.98
N LEU A 356 -5.67 -0.51 -19.18
CA LEU A 356 -5.45 0.72 -19.94
C LEU A 356 -4.20 0.63 -20.81
N VAL A 357 -4.20 1.35 -21.93
CA VAL A 357 -3.00 1.56 -22.75
C VAL A 357 -2.35 2.88 -22.33
N ALA A 358 -1.19 2.81 -21.68
CA ALA A 358 -0.52 3.96 -21.05
C ALA A 358 -0.16 5.09 -22.04
N GLY A 359 0.08 4.77 -23.32
CA GLY A 359 0.39 5.75 -24.36
C GLY A 359 -0.82 6.43 -25.00
N MET A 360 -2.04 6.07 -24.57
CA MET A 360 -3.30 6.62 -25.09
C MET A 360 -3.96 7.56 -24.10
N GLY A 361 -4.64 8.58 -24.60
CA GLY A 361 -5.48 9.47 -23.79
C GLY A 361 -6.74 8.77 -23.24
N MET A 362 -7.46 9.44 -22.35
CA MET A 362 -8.69 8.89 -21.75
C MET A 362 -9.75 8.55 -22.82
N THR A 363 -9.98 9.42 -23.78
CA THR A 363 -10.96 9.20 -24.85
C THR A 363 -10.60 7.99 -25.70
N GLU A 364 -9.34 7.85 -26.07
CA GLU A 364 -8.85 6.72 -26.86
C GLU A 364 -9.00 5.40 -26.09
N ASN A 365 -8.65 5.36 -24.80
CA ASN A 365 -8.82 4.17 -23.97
C ASN A 365 -10.30 3.78 -23.82
N VAL A 366 -11.23 4.73 -23.72
CA VAL A 366 -12.68 4.46 -23.68
C VAL A 366 -13.15 3.89 -25.02
N MET A 367 -12.65 4.43 -26.13
CA MET A 367 -13.03 3.99 -27.48
C MET A 367 -12.54 2.57 -27.86
N LEU A 368 -11.52 2.04 -27.17
CA LEU A 368 -11.03 0.67 -27.44
C LEU A 368 -12.08 -0.42 -27.21
N ARG A 369 -13.17 -0.14 -26.50
CA ARG A 369 -14.24 -1.09 -26.19
C ARG A 369 -15.53 -0.85 -26.98
N HIS A 370 -15.57 0.17 -27.80
CA HIS A 370 -16.68 0.52 -28.70
C HIS A 370 -16.29 0.26 -30.15
#